data_9ec3202cb437a4ff182a925930db1504
#
_entry.id   9ec3202cb437a4ff182a925930db1504
#
_cell.length_a   1.000
_cell.length_b   1.000
_cell.length_c   1.000
_cell.angle_alpha   90.00
_cell.angle_beta   90.00
_cell.angle_gamma   90.00
#
_symmetry.space_group_name_H-M   'P 1'
#
loop_
_entity.id
_entity.type
_entity.pdbx_description
1 polymer ?
#
loop_
_entity_poly.entity_id
_entity_poly.type
_entity_poly.pdbx_seq_one_letter_code
_entity_poly.pdbx_strand_id
1 'polypeptide(L)'
;MRLDVRTKLLLLVLANACFFFRVDGFLEFIIVIFLLLLLSALNKKKLAFKLAVVYLLMIGLSVIPLSIFPSYLDHLLSFVSIAGRLVFPSLLAGLITIKTTTIYELVHGLRKWHFPEVWLLTLAVMCRFIPMIRQECCVIHRSLTIRGIILTKWSILIRPKQYLEYLMVPLLLSLIRSSQELTIASLAKGLAVNKGTSECFSSHLTWKDWGVQIWITVIIIITILQ
;
A
#
# COMPACT_ATOMS: atom_id res chain seq x y z
N MET A 1 -14.62 -0.15 12.64
CA MET A 1 -15.19 -0.92 11.53
C MET A 1 -14.05 -1.68 10.87
N ARG A 2 -14.12 -3.00 10.71
CA ARG A 2 -13.09 -3.77 9.99
C ARG A 2 -13.74 -4.23 8.68
N LEU A 3 -13.29 -3.67 7.57
CA LEU A 3 -13.69 -4.10 6.22
C LEU A 3 -12.80 -5.28 5.81
N ASP A 4 -13.38 -6.25 5.10
CA ASP A 4 -12.64 -7.39 4.56
C ASP A 4 -11.58 -6.90 3.54
N VAL A 5 -10.44 -7.57 3.52
CA VAL A 5 -9.32 -7.23 2.63
C VAL A 5 -9.70 -7.34 1.16
N ARG A 6 -10.60 -8.26 0.82
CA ARG A 6 -11.11 -8.43 -0.54
C ARG A 6 -11.80 -7.18 -1.06
N THR A 7 -12.69 -6.58 -0.25
CA THR A 7 -13.38 -5.34 -0.62
C THR A 7 -12.42 -4.17 -0.78
N LYS A 8 -11.38 -4.10 0.04
CA LYS A 8 -10.34 -3.06 -0.06
C LYS A 8 -9.48 -3.21 -1.32
N LEU A 9 -9.13 -4.46 -1.69
CA LEU A 9 -8.39 -4.73 -2.93
C LEU A 9 -9.24 -4.43 -4.17
N LEU A 10 -10.53 -4.82 -4.18
CA LEU A 10 -11.45 -4.45 -5.24
C LEU A 10 -11.60 -2.94 -5.37
N LEU A 11 -11.68 -2.22 -4.26
CA LEU A 11 -11.77 -0.77 -4.23
C LEU A 11 -10.49 -0.12 -4.80
N LEU A 12 -9.33 -0.70 -4.55
CA LEU A 12 -8.06 -0.23 -5.12
C LEU A 12 -8.02 -0.47 -6.64
N VAL A 13 -8.49 -1.63 -7.11
CA VAL A 13 -8.59 -1.94 -8.55
C VAL A 13 -9.56 -0.97 -9.22
N LEU A 14 -10.73 -0.72 -8.62
CA LEU A 14 -11.70 0.25 -9.13
C LEU A 14 -11.10 1.67 -9.23
N ALA A 15 -10.43 2.14 -8.20
CA ALA A 15 -9.83 3.48 -8.22
C ALA A 15 -8.76 3.62 -9.31
N ASN A 16 -7.99 2.54 -9.58
CA ASN A 16 -7.05 2.52 -10.70
C ASN A 16 -7.76 2.42 -12.06
N ALA A 17 -8.85 1.67 -12.15
CA ALA A 17 -9.66 1.62 -13.36
C ALA A 17 -10.27 2.99 -13.70
N CYS A 18 -10.78 3.71 -12.70
CA CYS A 18 -11.28 5.08 -12.89
C CYS A 18 -10.21 6.05 -13.39
N PHE A 19 -8.96 5.88 -12.94
CA PHE A 19 -7.84 6.64 -13.45
C PHE A 19 -7.57 6.34 -14.93
N PHE A 20 -7.64 5.06 -15.32
CA PHE A 20 -7.38 4.63 -16.69
C PHE A 20 -8.47 5.07 -17.67
N PHE A 21 -9.74 4.97 -17.30
CA PHE A 21 -10.88 5.32 -18.15
C PHE A 21 -11.19 6.82 -18.19
N ARG A 22 -10.42 7.65 -17.49
CA ARG A 22 -10.59 9.10 -17.51
C ARG A 22 -12.02 9.56 -17.22
N VAL A 23 -12.55 9.08 -16.11
CA VAL A 23 -13.95 9.29 -15.69
C VAL A 23 -14.30 10.78 -15.61
N ASP A 24 -15.52 11.13 -16.04
CA ASP A 24 -16.04 12.50 -15.97
C ASP A 24 -15.96 13.10 -14.56
N GLY A 25 -15.70 14.40 -14.47
CA GLY A 25 -15.47 15.08 -13.21
C GLY A 25 -16.59 14.94 -12.18
N PHE A 26 -17.84 14.68 -12.62
CA PHE A 26 -18.97 14.47 -11.71
C PHE A 26 -18.89 13.08 -11.03
N LEU A 27 -18.61 12.04 -11.78
CA LEU A 27 -18.43 10.69 -11.24
C LEU A 27 -17.17 10.60 -10.35
N GLU A 28 -16.08 11.25 -10.75
CA GLU A 28 -14.88 11.38 -9.94
C GLU A 28 -15.20 11.97 -8.55
N PHE A 29 -15.99 13.02 -8.51
CA PHE A 29 -16.40 13.68 -7.26
C PHE A 29 -17.20 12.72 -6.35
N ILE A 30 -18.13 11.95 -6.90
CA ILE A 30 -18.92 10.95 -6.17
C ILE A 30 -17.99 9.87 -5.59
N ILE A 31 -17.02 9.37 -6.38
CA ILE A 31 -16.06 8.35 -5.96
C ILE A 31 -15.20 8.86 -4.80
N VAL A 32 -14.68 10.10 -4.91
CA VAL A 32 -13.84 10.70 -3.87
C VAL A 32 -14.63 10.90 -2.58
N ILE A 33 -15.86 11.40 -2.64
CA ILE A 33 -16.71 11.55 -1.45
C ILE A 33 -16.94 10.20 -0.78
N PHE A 34 -17.26 9.17 -1.57
CA PHE A 34 -17.46 7.84 -1.02
C PHE A 34 -16.20 7.28 -0.34
N LEU A 35 -15.03 7.44 -0.96
CA LEU A 35 -13.74 7.04 -0.38
C LEU A 35 -13.43 7.80 0.92
N LEU A 36 -13.72 9.10 0.98
CA LEU A 36 -13.57 9.92 2.18
C LEU A 36 -14.53 9.49 3.29
N LEU A 37 -15.80 9.18 2.96
CA LEU A 37 -16.76 8.63 3.91
C LEU A 37 -16.30 7.27 4.46
N LEU A 38 -15.81 6.39 3.60
CA LEU A 38 -15.21 5.12 3.98
C LEU A 38 -14.02 5.30 4.94
N LEU A 39 -13.11 6.23 4.62
CA LEU A 39 -11.96 6.53 5.47
C LEU A 39 -12.38 7.09 6.84
N SER A 40 -13.42 7.94 6.89
CA SER A 40 -13.97 8.45 8.14
C SER A 40 -14.62 7.37 9.00
N ALA A 41 -15.32 6.41 8.36
CA ALA A 41 -15.94 5.26 9.01
C ALA A 41 -14.91 4.29 9.62
N LEU A 42 -13.70 4.23 9.04
CA LEU A 42 -12.57 3.42 9.50
C LEU A 42 -11.78 4.06 10.67
N ASN A 43 -12.39 5.04 11.35
CA ASN A 43 -11.85 5.71 12.55
C ASN A 43 -10.58 6.55 12.32
N LYS A 44 -10.26 6.92 11.07
CA LYS A 44 -9.14 7.81 10.71
C LYS A 44 -9.61 9.22 10.33
N LYS A 45 -10.53 9.79 11.13
CA LYS A 45 -11.18 11.08 10.88
C LYS A 45 -10.21 12.23 10.60
N LYS A 46 -9.08 12.32 11.33
CA LYS A 46 -8.06 13.35 11.13
C LYS A 46 -7.40 13.27 9.74
N LEU A 47 -7.14 12.06 9.24
CA LEU A 47 -6.60 11.83 7.91
C LEU A 47 -7.63 12.11 6.82
N ALA A 48 -8.88 11.69 7.02
CA ALA A 48 -9.97 11.96 6.09
C ALA A 48 -10.19 13.47 5.93
N PHE A 49 -10.21 14.21 7.03
CA PHE A 49 -10.35 15.67 6.99
C PHE A 49 -9.19 16.35 6.27
N LYS A 50 -7.93 15.95 6.57
CA LYS A 50 -6.75 16.52 5.90
C LYS A 50 -6.78 16.27 4.37
N LEU A 51 -7.16 15.07 3.95
CA LEU A 51 -7.26 14.70 2.53
C LEU A 51 -8.45 15.39 1.85
N ALA A 52 -9.57 15.57 2.55
CA ALA A 52 -10.70 16.35 2.04
C ALA A 52 -10.33 17.80 1.78
N VAL A 53 -9.58 18.44 2.70
CA VAL A 53 -9.08 19.82 2.51
C VAL A 53 -8.13 19.90 1.31
N VAL A 54 -7.20 18.95 1.14
CA VAL A 54 -6.30 18.90 -0.01
C VAL A 54 -7.07 18.77 -1.31
N TYR A 55 -8.09 17.90 -1.36
CA TYR A 55 -8.92 17.74 -2.56
C TYR A 55 -9.72 19.00 -2.89
N LEU A 56 -10.29 19.64 -1.88
CA LEU A 56 -11.05 20.86 -2.03
C LEU A 56 -10.15 22.03 -2.51
N LEU A 57 -8.92 22.07 -2.05
CA LEU A 57 -7.91 23.03 -2.50
C LEU A 57 -7.53 22.79 -3.97
N MET A 58 -7.40 21.51 -4.41
CA MET A 58 -7.15 21.16 -5.80
C MET A 58 -8.30 21.57 -6.72
N ILE A 59 -9.56 21.36 -6.29
CA ILE A 59 -10.74 21.86 -7.04
C ILE A 59 -10.74 23.37 -7.11
N GLY A 60 -10.49 24.05 -5.99
CA GLY A 60 -10.41 25.52 -5.95
C GLY A 60 -9.39 26.09 -6.92
N LEU A 61 -8.21 25.48 -6.99
CA LEU A 61 -7.18 25.90 -7.96
C LEU A 61 -7.61 25.68 -9.43
N SER A 62 -8.47 24.69 -9.70
CA SER A 62 -8.94 24.43 -11.07
C SER A 62 -10.08 25.35 -11.51
N VAL A 63 -10.83 25.92 -10.56
CA VAL A 63 -12.01 26.78 -10.82
C VAL A 63 -11.65 28.27 -10.88
N ILE A 64 -10.61 28.68 -10.16
CA ILE A 64 -10.20 30.08 -10.12
C ILE A 64 -9.41 30.39 -11.40
N PRO A 65 -9.93 31.22 -12.34
CA PRO A 65 -9.13 31.68 -13.46
C PRO A 65 -8.05 32.60 -12.91
N LEU A 66 -6.81 32.12 -12.89
CA LEU A 66 -5.64 32.89 -12.44
C LEU A 66 -5.19 33.87 -13.53
N SER A 67 -6.12 34.67 -14.07
CA SER A 67 -5.85 35.71 -15.08
C SER A 67 -4.85 36.77 -14.63
N ILE A 68 -4.41 36.71 -13.37
CA ILE A 68 -3.42 37.64 -12.77
C ILE A 68 -1.99 37.19 -13.04
N PHE A 69 -1.75 35.92 -13.43
CA PHE A 69 -0.41 35.39 -13.65
C PHE A 69 -0.06 35.26 -15.14
N PRO A 70 1.23 35.29 -15.51
CA PRO A 70 1.66 35.11 -16.91
C PRO A 70 1.25 33.73 -17.43
N SER A 71 0.84 33.66 -18.69
CA SER A 71 0.24 32.48 -19.36
C SER A 71 0.94 31.16 -19.12
N TYR A 72 2.25 31.14 -18.96
CA TYR A 72 3.04 29.92 -18.69
C TYR A 72 2.73 29.29 -17.32
N LEU A 73 2.54 30.11 -16.28
CA LEU A 73 2.20 29.64 -14.93
C LEU A 73 0.77 29.10 -14.87
N ASP A 74 -0.12 29.72 -15.63
CA ASP A 74 -1.52 29.32 -15.71
C ASP A 74 -1.66 27.91 -16.32
N HIS A 75 -0.95 27.62 -17.41
CA HIS A 75 -0.90 26.30 -18.02
C HIS A 75 -0.27 25.23 -17.11
N LEU A 76 0.80 25.55 -16.40
CA LEU A 76 1.43 24.63 -15.45
C LEU A 76 0.52 24.32 -14.26
N LEU A 77 -0.10 25.33 -13.67
CA LEU A 77 -1.02 25.18 -12.54
C LEU A 77 -2.26 24.38 -12.93
N SER A 78 -2.84 24.65 -14.09
CA SER A 78 -3.98 23.91 -14.64
C SER A 78 -3.61 22.46 -14.89
N PHE A 79 -2.45 22.19 -15.47
CA PHE A 79 -1.96 20.83 -15.69
C PHE A 79 -1.76 20.06 -14.37
N VAL A 80 -1.10 20.67 -13.39
CA VAL A 80 -0.87 20.05 -12.06
C VAL A 80 -2.20 19.79 -11.34
N SER A 81 -3.15 20.73 -11.45
CA SER A 81 -4.47 20.60 -10.84
C SER A 81 -5.28 19.46 -11.46
N ILE A 82 -5.32 19.36 -12.79
CA ILE A 82 -6.05 18.31 -13.50
C ILE A 82 -5.38 16.94 -13.26
N ALA A 83 -4.06 16.87 -13.40
CA ALA A 83 -3.31 15.62 -13.14
C ALA A 83 -3.44 15.17 -11.68
N GLY A 84 -3.33 16.11 -10.73
CA GLY A 84 -3.50 15.84 -9.31
C GLY A 84 -4.89 15.29 -8.99
N ARG A 85 -5.92 15.85 -9.61
CA ARG A 85 -7.32 15.43 -9.42
C ARG A 85 -7.55 14.01 -9.91
N LEU A 86 -7.05 13.66 -11.09
CA LEU A 86 -7.16 12.31 -11.66
C LEU A 86 -6.45 11.23 -10.81
N VAL A 87 -5.29 11.54 -10.24
CA VAL A 87 -4.52 10.61 -9.41
C VAL A 87 -5.11 10.46 -8.00
N PHE A 88 -5.89 11.43 -7.53
CA PHE A 88 -6.35 11.52 -6.16
C PHE A 88 -7.19 10.32 -5.68
N PRO A 89 -8.16 9.78 -6.45
CA PRO A 89 -8.94 8.62 -6.05
C PRO A 89 -8.07 7.37 -5.84
N SER A 90 -7.10 7.14 -6.74
CA SER A 90 -6.15 6.03 -6.64
C SER A 90 -5.26 6.16 -5.39
N LEU A 91 -4.77 7.36 -5.11
CA LEU A 91 -3.97 7.63 -3.93
C LEU A 91 -4.76 7.45 -2.63
N LEU A 92 -6.02 7.88 -2.59
CA LEU A 92 -6.94 7.65 -1.47
C LEU A 92 -7.18 6.17 -1.22
N ALA A 93 -7.49 5.39 -2.25
CA ALA A 93 -7.71 3.96 -2.14
C ALA A 93 -6.45 3.23 -1.64
N GLY A 94 -5.27 3.61 -2.15
CA GLY A 94 -3.99 3.10 -1.69
C GLY A 94 -3.73 3.41 -0.20
N LEU A 95 -3.97 4.64 0.23
CA LEU A 95 -3.83 5.05 1.63
C LEU A 95 -4.81 4.31 2.55
N ILE A 96 -6.06 4.12 2.13
CA ILE A 96 -7.05 3.32 2.85
C ILE A 96 -6.51 1.90 3.05
N THR A 97 -6.06 1.26 1.99
CA THR A 97 -5.55 -0.12 2.02
C THR A 97 -4.33 -0.25 2.94
N ILE A 98 -3.32 0.61 2.80
CA ILE A 98 -2.08 0.56 3.59
C ILE A 98 -2.34 0.85 5.08
N LYS A 99 -3.23 1.80 5.40
CA LYS A 99 -3.47 2.22 6.80
C LYS A 99 -4.44 1.33 7.56
N THR A 100 -5.25 0.54 6.85
CA THR A 100 -6.32 -0.26 7.46
C THR A 100 -6.13 -1.76 7.31
N THR A 101 -5.15 -2.20 6.51
CA THR A 101 -4.89 -3.63 6.28
C THR A 101 -3.56 -4.01 6.91
N THR A 102 -3.57 -5.04 7.75
CA THR A 102 -2.34 -5.67 8.23
C THR A 102 -1.87 -6.70 7.19
N ILE A 103 -0.56 -6.95 7.18
CA ILE A 103 0.05 -7.92 6.27
C ILE A 103 -0.57 -9.32 6.42
N TYR A 104 -0.90 -9.70 7.66
CA TYR A 104 -1.55 -10.99 7.97
C TYR A 104 -2.97 -11.07 7.39
N GLU A 105 -3.74 -10.01 7.49
CA GLU A 105 -5.08 -9.93 6.88
C GLU A 105 -4.98 -10.01 5.35
N LEU A 106 -3.96 -9.40 4.75
CA LEU A 106 -3.73 -9.43 3.30
C LEU A 106 -3.47 -10.86 2.81
N VAL A 107 -2.57 -11.59 3.47
CA VAL A 107 -2.26 -12.99 3.14
C VAL A 107 -3.52 -13.85 3.26
N HIS A 108 -4.31 -13.64 4.33
CA HIS A 108 -5.56 -14.38 4.53
C HIS A 108 -6.63 -14.05 3.47
N GLY A 109 -6.75 -12.79 3.08
CA GLY A 109 -7.64 -12.36 2.00
C GLY A 109 -7.27 -12.98 0.65
N LEU A 110 -5.98 -13.04 0.31
CA LEU A 110 -5.49 -13.68 -0.90
C LEU A 110 -5.74 -15.21 -0.89
N ARG A 111 -5.63 -15.85 0.27
CA ARG A 111 -5.93 -17.29 0.41
C ARG A 111 -7.36 -17.62 0.01
N LYS A 112 -8.30 -16.78 0.40
CA LYS A 112 -9.71 -16.94 0.02
C LYS A 112 -9.98 -16.67 -1.47
N TRP A 113 -9.05 -16.06 -2.18
CA TRP A 113 -9.11 -15.86 -3.65
C TRP A 113 -8.51 -17.03 -4.43
N HIS A 114 -8.34 -18.19 -3.79
CA HIS A 114 -7.79 -19.42 -4.41
C HIS A 114 -6.38 -19.25 -4.97
N PHE A 115 -5.58 -18.33 -4.39
CA PHE A 115 -4.16 -18.26 -4.73
C PHE A 115 -3.44 -19.54 -4.30
N PRO A 116 -2.45 -20.04 -5.08
CA PRO A 116 -1.70 -21.25 -4.75
C PRO A 116 -1.07 -21.14 -3.35
N GLU A 117 -1.20 -22.17 -2.53
CA GLU A 117 -0.73 -22.16 -1.14
C GLU A 117 0.77 -21.88 -1.00
N VAL A 118 1.57 -22.32 -1.98
CA VAL A 118 3.03 -22.09 -2.01
C VAL A 118 3.36 -20.59 -2.00
N TRP A 119 2.67 -19.80 -2.83
CA TRP A 119 2.86 -18.35 -2.87
C TRP A 119 2.44 -17.65 -1.59
N LEU A 120 1.35 -18.10 -0.99
CA LEU A 120 0.85 -17.54 0.27
C LEU A 120 1.80 -17.84 1.42
N LEU A 121 2.33 -19.06 1.48
CA LEU A 121 3.32 -19.45 2.47
C LEU A 121 4.59 -18.60 2.32
N THR A 122 5.08 -18.46 1.08
CA THR A 122 6.26 -17.63 0.78
C THR A 122 6.04 -16.19 1.20
N LEU A 123 4.88 -15.60 0.86
CA LEU A 123 4.55 -14.23 1.22
C LEU A 123 4.44 -14.06 2.75
N ALA A 124 3.83 -15.00 3.45
CA ALA A 124 3.73 -14.98 4.91
C ALA A 124 5.11 -15.02 5.58
N VAL A 125 6.01 -15.86 5.05
CA VAL A 125 7.40 -15.96 5.52
C VAL A 125 8.15 -14.66 5.23
N MET A 126 8.08 -14.11 4.00
CA MET A 126 8.70 -12.81 3.66
C MET A 126 8.26 -11.70 4.60
N CYS A 127 6.96 -11.61 4.88
CA CYS A 127 6.42 -10.59 5.77
C CYS A 127 6.93 -10.71 7.21
N ARG A 128 7.22 -11.93 7.67
CA ARG A 128 7.83 -12.18 8.98
C ARG A 128 9.31 -11.79 9.00
N PHE A 129 10.03 -11.98 7.89
CA PHE A 129 11.44 -11.64 7.78
C PHE A 129 11.71 -10.13 7.69
N ILE A 130 10.79 -9.33 7.15
CA ILE A 130 10.98 -7.87 7.01
C ILE A 130 11.38 -7.18 8.34
N PRO A 131 10.68 -7.38 9.48
CA PRO A 131 11.08 -6.75 10.73
C PRO A 131 12.43 -7.28 11.25
N MET A 132 12.74 -8.56 11.02
CA MET A 132 14.03 -9.16 11.40
C MET A 132 15.18 -8.56 10.60
N ILE A 133 15.06 -8.45 9.29
CA ILE A 133 16.03 -7.79 8.41
C ILE A 133 16.29 -6.34 8.85
N ARG A 134 15.24 -5.60 9.22
CA ARG A 134 15.40 -4.23 9.73
C ARG A 134 16.23 -4.16 11.02
N GLN A 135 16.01 -5.09 11.93
CA GLN A 135 16.77 -5.17 13.18
C GLN A 135 18.24 -5.52 12.89
N GLU A 136 18.51 -6.49 12.03
CA GLU A 136 19.84 -6.87 11.62
C GLU A 136 20.58 -5.75 10.90
N CYS A 137 19.94 -5.07 9.97
CA CYS A 137 20.51 -3.87 9.34
C CYS A 137 20.93 -2.81 10.38
N CYS A 138 20.10 -2.61 11.41
CA CYS A 138 20.42 -1.66 12.47
C CYS A 138 21.64 -2.10 13.30
N VAL A 139 21.75 -3.39 13.62
CA VAL A 139 22.90 -3.95 14.35
C VAL A 139 24.18 -3.86 13.54
N ILE A 140 24.14 -4.24 12.25
CA ILE A 140 25.27 -4.15 11.33
C ILE A 140 25.72 -2.70 11.19
N HIS A 141 24.78 -1.77 10.99
CA HIS A 141 25.07 -0.35 10.89
C HIS A 141 25.80 0.18 12.14
N ARG A 142 25.33 -0.18 13.34
CA ARG A 142 25.98 0.17 14.60
C ARG A 142 27.40 -0.41 14.69
N SER A 143 27.56 -1.68 14.30
CA SER A 143 28.87 -2.35 14.30
C SER A 143 29.85 -1.66 13.35
N LEU A 144 29.42 -1.24 12.15
CA LEU A 144 30.26 -0.50 11.20
C LEU A 144 30.63 0.89 11.73
N THR A 145 29.73 1.53 12.47
CA THR A 145 30.03 2.83 13.11
C THR A 145 31.05 2.68 14.21
N ILE A 146 30.96 1.66 15.05
CA ILE A 146 31.95 1.37 16.12
C ILE A 146 33.34 1.05 15.53
N ARG A 147 33.38 0.36 14.39
CA ARG A 147 34.62 0.05 13.66
C ARG A 147 35.22 1.26 12.94
N GLY A 148 34.60 2.43 12.99
CA GLY A 148 35.08 3.66 12.36
C GLY A 148 34.94 3.70 10.83
N ILE A 149 34.27 2.72 10.23
CA ILE A 149 34.04 2.64 8.78
C ILE A 149 33.05 3.69 8.33
N ILE A 150 32.03 3.97 9.17
CA ILE A 150 30.97 4.97 8.93
C ILE A 150 31.07 6.01 10.03
N LEU A 151 31.78 7.10 9.74
CA LEU A 151 31.99 8.18 10.71
C LEU A 151 30.87 9.23 10.66
N THR A 152 30.20 9.43 9.50
CA THR A 152 29.24 10.52 9.33
C THR A 152 28.20 10.16 8.28
N LYS A 153 27.00 10.72 8.41
CA LYS A 153 25.92 10.59 7.42
C LYS A 153 26.32 11.04 6.00
N TRP A 154 27.26 11.96 5.91
CA TRP A 154 27.85 12.42 4.65
C TRP A 154 28.74 11.36 3.97
N SER A 155 29.34 10.46 4.72
CA SER A 155 30.17 9.36 4.18
C SER A 155 29.32 8.41 3.33
N ILE A 156 28.03 8.21 3.67
CA ILE A 156 27.07 7.41 2.90
C ILE A 156 26.81 8.05 1.53
N LEU A 157 26.77 9.40 1.47
CA LEU A 157 26.49 10.13 0.24
C LEU A 157 27.70 10.19 -0.71
N ILE A 158 28.91 10.25 -0.15
CA ILE A 158 30.15 10.37 -0.92
C ILE A 158 30.56 9.03 -1.53
N ARG A 159 30.36 7.91 -0.80
CA ARG A 159 30.76 6.55 -1.26
C ARG A 159 29.65 5.52 -1.08
N PRO A 160 28.53 5.66 -1.83
CA PRO A 160 27.37 4.78 -1.64
C PRO A 160 27.66 3.30 -1.97
N LYS A 161 28.56 3.02 -2.94
CA LYS A 161 28.95 1.66 -3.32
C LYS A 161 29.62 0.91 -2.18
N GLN A 162 30.62 1.52 -1.54
CA GLN A 162 31.36 0.90 -0.43
C GLN A 162 30.44 0.69 0.79
N TYR A 163 29.57 1.65 1.08
CA TYR A 163 28.61 1.50 2.16
C TYR A 163 27.66 0.33 1.93
N LEU A 164 27.10 0.21 0.71
CA LEU A 164 26.25 -0.91 0.34
C LEU A 164 26.98 -2.25 0.47
N GLU A 165 28.21 -2.35 0.03
CA GLU A 165 29.01 -3.57 0.11
C GLU A 165 29.24 -4.00 1.57
N TYR A 166 29.68 -3.09 2.43
CA TYR A 166 29.91 -3.37 3.85
C TYR A 166 28.63 -3.72 4.62
N LEU A 167 27.47 -3.23 4.17
CA LEU A 167 26.18 -3.57 4.76
C LEU A 167 25.60 -4.87 4.18
N MET A 168 25.67 -5.04 2.84
CA MET A 168 25.02 -6.16 2.15
C MET A 168 25.71 -7.50 2.42
N VAL A 169 27.05 -7.55 2.46
CA VAL A 169 27.77 -8.82 2.64
C VAL A 169 27.41 -9.48 3.98
N PRO A 170 27.55 -8.81 5.15
CA PRO A 170 27.15 -9.43 6.41
C PRO A 170 25.66 -9.73 6.50
N LEU A 171 24.82 -8.86 5.91
CA LEU A 171 23.38 -9.06 5.89
C LEU A 171 22.99 -10.32 5.11
N LEU A 172 23.57 -10.53 3.92
CA LEU A 172 23.32 -11.72 3.10
C LEU A 172 23.76 -13.00 3.83
N LEU A 173 24.93 -12.98 4.48
CA LEU A 173 25.41 -14.14 5.25
C LEU A 173 24.45 -14.48 6.41
N SER A 174 23.94 -13.47 7.12
CA SER A 174 22.95 -13.67 8.18
C SER A 174 21.64 -14.23 7.62
N LEU A 175 21.15 -13.70 6.50
CA LEU A 175 19.94 -14.17 5.86
C LEU A 175 20.05 -15.61 5.34
N ILE A 176 21.19 -15.99 4.78
CA ILE A 176 21.45 -17.36 4.34
C ILE A 176 21.37 -18.33 5.53
N ARG A 177 22.02 -17.96 6.64
CA ARG A 177 21.98 -18.78 7.88
C ARG A 177 20.55 -18.91 8.40
N SER A 178 19.79 -17.79 8.51
CA SER A 178 18.42 -17.82 8.96
C SER A 178 17.49 -18.62 8.04
N SER A 179 17.72 -18.59 6.72
CA SER A 179 16.96 -19.39 5.77
C SER A 179 17.23 -20.89 5.91
N GLN A 180 18.49 -21.29 6.16
CA GLN A 180 18.85 -22.68 6.44
C GLN A 180 18.20 -23.20 7.71
N GLU A 181 18.27 -22.40 8.81
CA GLU A 181 17.62 -22.75 10.07
C GLU A 181 16.10 -22.91 9.91
N LEU A 182 15.46 -21.97 9.16
CA LEU A 182 14.03 -22.08 8.86
C LEU A 182 13.70 -23.35 8.06
N THR A 183 14.53 -23.67 7.07
CA THR A 183 14.31 -24.87 6.24
C THR A 183 14.40 -26.14 7.09
N ILE A 184 15.42 -26.27 7.94
CA ILE A 184 15.58 -27.40 8.85
C ILE A 184 14.37 -27.49 9.81
N ALA A 185 13.99 -26.37 10.42
CA ALA A 185 12.85 -26.33 11.33
C ALA A 185 11.52 -26.66 10.62
N SER A 186 11.34 -26.25 9.37
CA SER A 186 10.15 -26.55 8.58
C SER A 186 10.04 -28.03 8.21
N LEU A 187 11.16 -28.65 7.84
CA LEU A 187 11.24 -30.09 7.57
C LEU A 187 10.97 -30.91 8.84
N ALA A 188 11.57 -30.50 9.96
CA ALA A 188 11.36 -31.18 11.26
C ALA A 188 9.88 -31.10 11.73
N LYS A 189 9.17 -30.02 11.41
CA LYS A 189 7.73 -29.86 11.70
C LYS A 189 6.81 -30.52 10.66
N GLY A 190 7.35 -31.11 9.61
CA GLY A 190 6.58 -31.81 8.58
C GLY A 190 5.75 -30.87 7.70
N LEU A 191 6.16 -29.60 7.52
CA LEU A 191 5.45 -28.63 6.65
C LEU A 191 5.42 -29.07 5.18
N ALA A 192 6.28 -30.01 4.77
CA ALA A 192 6.27 -30.61 3.43
C ALA A 192 5.10 -31.61 3.22
N VAL A 193 4.46 -32.05 4.29
CA VAL A 193 3.32 -32.96 4.21
C VAL A 193 2.04 -32.13 4.20
N ASN A 194 1.30 -32.25 3.11
CA ASN A 194 0.03 -31.54 2.84
C ASN A 194 -1.06 -31.96 3.86
N LYS A 195 -0.94 -31.50 5.10
CA LYS A 195 -2.00 -31.62 6.11
C LYS A 195 -2.71 -30.30 6.20
N GLY A 196 -4.04 -30.33 6.06
CA GLY A 196 -4.90 -29.16 6.10
C GLY A 196 -4.53 -28.22 7.24
N THR A 197 -4.16 -27.00 6.89
CA THR A 197 -3.77 -25.97 7.83
C THR A 197 -5.01 -25.41 8.51
N SER A 198 -5.04 -25.43 9.85
CA SER A 198 -6.08 -24.78 10.64
C SER A 198 -5.97 -23.26 10.51
N GLU A 199 -7.08 -22.59 10.21
CA GLU A 199 -7.14 -21.14 10.09
C GLU A 199 -7.32 -20.51 11.46
N CYS A 200 -6.34 -19.72 11.91
CA CYS A 200 -6.44 -18.90 13.14
C CYS A 200 -7.31 -17.65 12.98
N PHE A 201 -7.55 -17.19 11.76
CA PHE A 201 -8.32 -15.98 11.44
C PHE A 201 -9.58 -16.36 10.66
N SER A 202 -10.74 -16.18 11.27
CA SER A 202 -12.03 -16.25 10.59
C SER A 202 -12.44 -14.83 10.17
N SER A 203 -12.18 -14.44 8.93
CA SER A 203 -12.81 -13.26 8.37
C SER A 203 -14.15 -13.67 7.75
N HIS A 204 -15.24 -13.16 8.28
CA HIS A 204 -16.58 -13.30 7.71
C HIS A 204 -16.94 -12.01 6.98
N LEU A 205 -17.45 -12.15 5.76
CA LEU A 205 -18.04 -11.04 5.02
C LEU A 205 -19.19 -10.44 5.83
N THR A 206 -19.06 -9.19 6.21
CA THR A 206 -20.10 -8.45 6.92
C THR A 206 -21.10 -7.88 5.90
N TRP A 207 -22.35 -7.72 6.29
CA TRP A 207 -23.39 -7.09 5.43
C TRP A 207 -22.95 -5.76 4.82
N LYS A 208 -22.07 -5.04 5.50
CA LYS A 208 -21.49 -3.77 5.06
C LYS A 208 -20.50 -3.93 3.90
N ASP A 209 -19.80 -5.05 3.86
CA ASP A 209 -18.87 -5.37 2.76
C ASP A 209 -19.64 -5.64 1.47
N TRP A 210 -20.81 -6.28 1.58
CA TRP A 210 -21.74 -6.49 0.46
C TRP A 210 -22.24 -5.16 -0.13
N GLY A 211 -22.62 -4.20 0.73
CA GLY A 211 -23.01 -2.87 0.28
C GLY A 211 -21.91 -2.14 -0.50
N VAL A 212 -20.66 -2.22 -0.01
CA VAL A 212 -19.51 -1.63 -0.69
C VAL A 212 -19.23 -2.32 -2.02
N GLN A 213 -19.33 -3.66 -2.08
CA GLN A 213 -19.11 -4.42 -3.32
C GLN A 213 -20.15 -4.11 -4.39
N ILE A 214 -21.44 -4.02 -4.03
CA ILE A 214 -22.51 -3.65 -4.95
C ILE A 214 -22.26 -2.24 -5.51
N TRP A 215 -21.87 -1.30 -4.65
CA TRP A 215 -21.58 0.06 -5.07
C TRP A 215 -20.37 0.13 -6.02
N ILE A 216 -19.31 -0.68 -5.75
CA ILE A 216 -18.15 -0.85 -6.63
C ILE A 216 -18.56 -1.36 -8.00
N THR A 217 -19.38 -2.41 -8.05
CA THR A 217 -19.84 -3.00 -9.33
C THR A 217 -20.71 -2.04 -10.13
N VAL A 218 -21.59 -1.28 -9.49
CA VAL A 218 -22.41 -0.26 -10.15
C VAL A 218 -21.52 0.82 -10.80
N ILE A 219 -20.52 1.32 -10.10
CA ILE A 219 -19.61 2.32 -10.65
C ILE A 219 -18.79 1.77 -11.83
N ILE A 220 -18.28 0.54 -11.73
CA ILE A 220 -17.57 -0.09 -12.85
C ILE A 220 -18.46 -0.17 -14.10
N ILE A 221 -19.72 -0.59 -13.94
CA ILE A 221 -20.68 -0.68 -15.04
C ILE A 221 -20.93 0.70 -15.66
N ILE A 222 -21.13 1.74 -14.85
CA ILE A 222 -21.33 3.10 -15.33
C ILE A 222 -20.09 3.60 -16.07
N THR A 223 -18.89 3.32 -15.57
CA THR A 223 -17.62 3.73 -16.17
C THR A 223 -17.34 3.02 -17.51
N ILE A 224 -17.82 1.78 -17.68
CA ILE A 224 -17.67 1.04 -18.96
C ILE A 224 -18.71 1.47 -20.00
N LEU A 225 -19.87 1.96 -19.55
CA LEU A 225 -20.97 2.42 -20.42
C LEU A 225 -20.75 3.87 -20.93
N GLN A 226 -19.80 4.61 -20.38
CA GLN A 226 -19.36 5.94 -20.83
C GLN A 226 -18.25 5.85 -21.87
#